data_bb66f962536e04340568f3e5aca84a5f
#
_entry.id   bb66f962536e04340568f3e5aca84a5f
#
_cell.length_a   1.000
_cell.length_b   1.000
_cell.length_c   1.000
_cell.angle_alpha   90.00
_cell.angle_beta   90.00
_cell.angle_gamma   90.00
#
_symmetry.space_group_name_H-M   'P 1'
#
loop_
_entity.id
_entity.type
_entity.pdbx_description
1 polymer ?
#
loop_
_entity_poly.entity_id
_entity_poly.type
_entity_poly.pdbx_seq_one_letter_code
_entity_poly.pdbx_strand_id
1 'polypeptide(L)'
;MYPAYIHTQTTARNIDHAAIKTYQIPSLILMEHAAIKSAEIIEQIANTNQSICILCGPGNNGADGLAIARLLQPKYPNLYVVVPEIKKMSDEEKIQFQMIQNFKIPFSQNLPNVTYDIYIDCLFGNGLSRDITGFYKTMIQTVNTSHSTIISIDMPSGIDSTMGNVLGCAIHADYTISLDCYKQGQWLNEGKNHCGKLYLVDIGIPQILHQKCMDKIKVLNEEDIHLPNRPLNAHKSTFGKALMIGGSQNMHGAIHMASLSAYKSGIGTLTLMVPECISNVLAIKSDFYMLLQCADRNGIFSSKAIDLLKQNINNYSIISIGNGMQKNNITVALVEQALKSDKKIVLDADALWAAQKNIELLKRSETTILTPHIKGALSKTLEADKQCSFLLASFLFPSTFLSFSLTFSHFSRLAPLAF
;
A
#
# COMPACT_ATOMS: atom_id res chain seq x y z
N MET A 1 8.63 4.87 -17.99
CA MET A 1 7.30 4.96 -17.31
C MET A 1 7.39 6.03 -16.23
N TYR A 2 6.39 6.92 -16.07
CA TYR A 2 6.43 7.92 -14.99
C TYR A 2 6.26 7.24 -13.64
N PRO A 3 6.92 7.76 -12.57
CA PRO A 3 6.77 7.19 -11.24
C PRO A 3 5.32 7.30 -10.76
N ALA A 4 4.74 6.20 -10.31
CA ALA A 4 3.40 6.18 -9.75
C ALA A 4 3.44 6.69 -8.30
N TYR A 5 2.66 7.72 -8.01
CA TYR A 5 2.55 8.31 -6.68
C TYR A 5 1.25 7.90 -5.99
N ILE A 6 1.30 7.83 -4.66
CA ILE A 6 0.14 7.66 -3.80
C ILE A 6 -0.03 8.96 -3.00
N HIS A 7 -1.20 9.57 -3.07
CA HIS A 7 -1.50 10.80 -2.36
C HIS A 7 -2.75 10.71 -1.50
N THR A 8 -2.81 11.56 -0.48
CA THR A 8 -4.05 11.79 0.28
C THR A 8 -5.08 12.52 -0.61
N GLN A 9 -6.35 12.49 -0.21
CA GLN A 9 -7.42 13.26 -0.86
C GLN A 9 -7.04 14.73 -1.05
N THR A 10 -6.52 15.34 0.03
CA THR A 10 -6.16 16.77 0.02
C THR A 10 -5.02 17.06 -0.95
N THR A 11 -3.98 16.21 -0.97
CA THR A 11 -2.84 16.41 -1.86
C THR A 11 -3.23 16.23 -3.32
N ALA A 12 -3.99 15.20 -3.66
CA ALA A 12 -4.49 15.00 -5.02
C ALA A 12 -5.30 16.20 -5.51
N ARG A 13 -6.23 16.73 -4.69
CA ARG A 13 -6.99 17.96 -5.03
C ARG A 13 -6.11 19.19 -5.21
N ASN A 14 -5.08 19.35 -4.39
CA ASN A 14 -4.15 20.48 -4.52
C ASN A 14 -3.34 20.38 -5.80
N ILE A 15 -2.98 19.19 -6.26
CA ILE A 15 -2.31 18.93 -7.52
C ILE A 15 -3.23 19.33 -8.68
N ASP A 16 -4.48 18.85 -8.71
CA ASP A 16 -5.48 19.24 -9.71
C ASP A 16 -5.68 20.76 -9.76
N HIS A 17 -5.87 21.37 -8.59
CA HIS A 17 -6.03 22.81 -8.49
C HIS A 17 -4.81 23.57 -9.01
N ALA A 18 -3.59 23.12 -8.71
CA ALA A 18 -2.37 23.73 -9.20
C ALA A 18 -2.22 23.55 -10.71
N ALA A 19 -2.56 22.39 -11.27
CA ALA A 19 -2.58 22.17 -12.71
C ALA A 19 -3.52 23.16 -13.42
N ILE A 20 -4.72 23.36 -12.88
CA ILE A 20 -5.72 24.26 -13.47
C ILE A 20 -5.36 25.72 -13.24
N LYS A 21 -5.01 26.15 -12.01
CA LYS A 21 -4.86 27.56 -11.64
C LYS A 21 -3.45 28.10 -11.91
N THR A 22 -2.41 27.32 -11.65
CA THR A 22 -1.03 27.77 -11.80
C THR A 22 -0.47 27.47 -13.19
N TYR A 23 -0.75 26.26 -13.69
CA TYR A 23 -0.28 25.83 -15.02
C TYR A 23 -1.29 26.15 -16.13
N GLN A 24 -2.46 26.71 -15.78
CA GLN A 24 -3.50 27.15 -16.72
C GLN A 24 -4.00 26.05 -17.67
N ILE A 25 -3.96 24.78 -17.22
CA ILE A 25 -4.50 23.66 -17.98
C ILE A 25 -6.04 23.64 -17.77
N PRO A 26 -6.84 23.84 -18.82
CA PRO A 26 -8.30 23.80 -18.67
C PRO A 26 -8.79 22.45 -18.11
N SER A 27 -9.71 22.48 -17.14
CA SER A 27 -10.29 21.26 -16.52
C SER A 27 -10.87 20.29 -17.54
N LEU A 28 -11.52 20.80 -18.59
CA LEU A 28 -12.05 19.98 -19.69
C LEU A 28 -10.98 19.21 -20.47
N ILE A 29 -9.76 19.72 -20.56
CA ILE A 29 -8.65 18.99 -21.21
C ILE A 29 -8.22 17.81 -20.33
N LEU A 30 -8.06 18.01 -19.01
CA LEU A 30 -7.73 16.95 -18.09
C LEU A 30 -8.84 15.88 -18.06
N MET A 31 -10.09 16.29 -18.04
CA MET A 31 -11.26 15.41 -18.12
C MET A 31 -11.29 14.58 -19.41
N GLU A 32 -11.03 15.20 -20.57
CA GLU A 32 -11.00 14.48 -21.84
C GLU A 32 -9.87 13.46 -21.88
N HIS A 33 -8.67 13.79 -21.36
CA HIS A 33 -7.57 12.83 -21.22
C HIS A 33 -7.94 11.68 -20.27
N ALA A 34 -8.56 11.99 -19.13
CA ALA A 34 -9.04 10.98 -18.19
C ALA A 34 -10.04 10.02 -18.84
N ALA A 35 -11.01 10.57 -19.61
CA ALA A 35 -12.01 9.78 -20.29
C ALA A 35 -11.42 8.90 -21.41
N ILE A 36 -10.51 9.44 -22.23
CA ILE A 36 -9.83 8.70 -23.31
C ILE A 36 -9.04 7.53 -22.72
N LYS A 37 -8.22 7.80 -21.69
CA LYS A 37 -7.39 6.76 -21.07
C LYS A 37 -8.22 5.72 -20.31
N SER A 38 -9.31 6.13 -19.69
CA SER A 38 -10.25 5.19 -19.06
C SER A 38 -10.96 4.32 -20.09
N ALA A 39 -11.40 4.89 -21.20
CA ALA A 39 -12.02 4.15 -22.29
C ALA A 39 -11.07 3.11 -22.90
N GLU A 40 -9.78 3.46 -23.10
CA GLU A 40 -8.76 2.52 -23.56
C GLU A 40 -8.61 1.29 -22.63
N ILE A 41 -8.68 1.49 -21.31
CA ILE A 41 -8.63 0.38 -20.34
C ILE A 41 -9.93 -0.42 -20.35
N ILE A 42 -11.08 0.26 -20.40
CA ILE A 42 -12.38 -0.42 -20.44
C ILE A 42 -12.47 -1.31 -21.69
N GLU A 43 -11.99 -0.84 -22.83
CA GLU A 43 -11.95 -1.62 -24.09
C GLU A 43 -11.04 -2.87 -23.99
N GLN A 44 -10.05 -2.90 -23.11
CA GLN A 44 -9.24 -4.11 -22.84
C GLN A 44 -9.97 -5.12 -21.94
N ILE A 45 -10.93 -4.65 -21.14
CA ILE A 45 -11.69 -5.49 -20.20
C ILE A 45 -12.98 -5.99 -20.83
N ALA A 46 -13.67 -5.13 -21.57
CA ALA A 46 -15.00 -5.36 -22.12
C ALA A 46 -14.98 -5.92 -23.54
N ASN A 47 -15.89 -6.84 -23.83
CA ASN A 47 -16.17 -7.29 -25.20
C ASN A 47 -17.26 -6.41 -25.83
N THR A 48 -17.20 -6.18 -27.14
CA THR A 48 -18.09 -5.26 -27.88
C THR A 48 -19.57 -5.66 -27.89
N ASN A 49 -19.88 -6.94 -27.61
CA ASN A 49 -21.25 -7.46 -27.51
C ASN A 49 -21.85 -7.31 -26.11
N GLN A 50 -21.07 -6.91 -25.09
CA GLN A 50 -21.57 -6.74 -23.75
C GLN A 50 -22.38 -5.44 -23.60
N SER A 51 -23.37 -5.49 -22.73
CA SER A 51 -24.17 -4.34 -22.33
C SER A 51 -23.44 -3.58 -21.20
N ILE A 52 -23.38 -2.25 -21.33
CA ILE A 52 -22.68 -1.37 -20.39
C ILE A 52 -23.65 -0.36 -19.81
N CYS A 53 -23.64 -0.23 -18.47
CA CYS A 53 -24.36 0.83 -17.76
C CYS A 53 -23.37 1.73 -17.04
N ILE A 54 -23.36 3.04 -17.35
CA ILE A 54 -22.49 4.03 -16.72
C ILE A 54 -23.30 4.84 -15.71
N LEU A 55 -22.87 4.84 -14.46
CA LEU A 55 -23.52 5.53 -13.35
C LEU A 55 -22.83 6.86 -13.10
N CYS A 56 -23.43 7.98 -13.49
CA CYS A 56 -22.84 9.31 -13.38
C CYS A 56 -23.45 10.06 -12.19
N GLY A 57 -22.66 10.27 -11.14
CA GLY A 57 -23.04 11.11 -9.99
C GLY A 57 -22.83 12.59 -10.26
N PRO A 58 -23.23 13.47 -9.35
CA PRO A 58 -23.02 14.91 -9.51
C PRO A 58 -21.54 15.27 -9.32
N GLY A 59 -21.00 16.10 -10.23
CA GLY A 59 -19.64 16.62 -10.19
C GLY A 59 -18.67 16.00 -11.19
N ASN A 60 -17.37 16.21 -11.00
CA ASN A 60 -16.35 15.88 -12.00
C ASN A 60 -16.28 14.38 -12.35
N ASN A 61 -16.42 13.49 -11.37
CA ASN A 61 -16.43 12.05 -11.65
C ASN A 61 -17.60 11.61 -12.52
N GLY A 62 -18.79 12.22 -12.32
CA GLY A 62 -19.94 12.01 -13.21
C GLY A 62 -19.71 12.57 -14.61
N ALA A 63 -19.05 13.71 -14.71
CA ALA A 63 -18.66 14.30 -15.98
C ALA A 63 -17.65 13.42 -16.74
N ASP A 64 -16.67 12.82 -16.04
CA ASP A 64 -15.76 11.81 -16.60
C ASP A 64 -16.56 10.62 -17.17
N GLY A 65 -17.57 10.15 -16.41
CA GLY A 65 -18.47 9.06 -16.86
C GLY A 65 -19.27 9.41 -18.12
N LEU A 66 -19.76 10.65 -18.23
CA LEU A 66 -20.46 11.12 -19.45
C LEU A 66 -19.50 11.18 -20.66
N ALA A 67 -18.26 11.66 -20.44
CA ALA A 67 -17.24 11.69 -21.48
C ALA A 67 -16.85 10.28 -21.94
N ILE A 68 -16.68 9.34 -21.00
CA ILE A 68 -16.43 7.90 -21.26
C ILE A 68 -17.58 7.31 -22.08
N ALA A 69 -18.83 7.59 -21.71
CA ALA A 69 -20.00 7.12 -22.45
C ALA A 69 -19.98 7.52 -23.92
N ARG A 70 -19.66 8.79 -24.19
CA ARG A 70 -19.51 9.33 -25.55
C ARG A 70 -18.42 8.63 -26.36
N LEU A 71 -17.29 8.31 -25.70
CA LEU A 71 -16.15 7.66 -26.35
C LEU A 71 -16.42 6.17 -26.63
N LEU A 72 -17.12 5.48 -25.73
CA LEU A 72 -17.42 4.06 -25.87
C LEU A 72 -18.61 3.78 -26.83
N GLN A 73 -19.56 4.69 -26.94
CA GLN A 73 -20.78 4.49 -27.69
C GLN A 73 -20.61 3.95 -29.14
N PRO A 74 -19.60 4.40 -29.92
CA PRO A 74 -19.41 3.88 -31.29
C PRO A 74 -19.07 2.39 -31.35
N LYS A 75 -18.49 1.83 -30.31
CA LYS A 75 -18.07 0.42 -30.23
C LYS A 75 -19.04 -0.45 -29.42
N TYR A 76 -19.83 0.15 -28.52
CA TYR A 76 -20.74 -0.54 -27.60
C TYR A 76 -22.16 -0.05 -27.82
N PRO A 77 -22.91 -0.65 -28.76
CA PRO A 77 -24.28 -0.20 -29.12
C PRO A 77 -25.25 -0.37 -27.94
N ASN A 78 -25.00 -1.30 -27.01
CA ASN A 78 -25.86 -1.57 -25.85
C ASN A 78 -25.38 -0.78 -24.61
N LEU A 79 -24.98 0.49 -24.81
CA LEU A 79 -24.54 1.38 -23.75
C LEU A 79 -25.69 2.23 -23.24
N TYR A 80 -25.79 2.36 -21.91
CA TYR A 80 -26.81 3.14 -21.22
C TYR A 80 -26.18 4.01 -20.12
N VAL A 81 -26.75 5.16 -19.86
CA VAL A 81 -26.23 6.10 -18.84
C VAL A 81 -27.30 6.39 -17.79
N VAL A 82 -26.91 6.39 -16.53
CA VAL A 82 -27.77 6.79 -15.41
C VAL A 82 -27.24 8.09 -14.82
N VAL A 83 -28.08 9.14 -14.81
CA VAL A 83 -27.74 10.49 -14.33
C VAL A 83 -28.79 10.93 -13.31
N PRO A 84 -28.62 10.61 -12.01
CA PRO A 84 -29.66 10.83 -11.00
C PRO A 84 -30.02 12.28 -10.75
N GLU A 85 -29.03 13.18 -10.75
CA GLU A 85 -29.20 14.57 -10.30
C GLU A 85 -28.90 15.60 -11.40
N ILE A 86 -29.59 15.52 -12.53
CA ILE A 86 -29.42 16.44 -13.68
C ILE A 86 -29.44 17.93 -13.29
N LYS A 87 -30.23 18.29 -12.26
CA LYS A 87 -30.33 19.70 -11.81
C LYS A 87 -29.12 20.20 -11.00
N LYS A 88 -28.22 19.31 -10.59
CA LYS A 88 -27.05 19.65 -9.74
C LYS A 88 -25.71 19.51 -10.46
N MET A 89 -25.71 19.46 -11.76
CA MET A 89 -24.53 19.29 -12.59
C MET A 89 -23.57 20.48 -12.46
N SER A 90 -22.26 20.20 -12.42
CA SER A 90 -21.20 21.20 -12.63
C SER A 90 -21.25 21.77 -14.06
N ASP A 91 -20.48 22.80 -14.34
CA ASP A 91 -20.49 23.39 -15.68
C ASP A 91 -19.84 22.44 -16.70
N GLU A 92 -18.78 21.74 -16.33
CA GLU A 92 -18.16 20.69 -17.15
C GLU A 92 -19.13 19.52 -17.40
N GLU A 93 -19.85 19.11 -16.35
CA GLU A 93 -20.82 18.01 -16.45
C GLU A 93 -21.98 18.39 -17.40
N LYS A 94 -22.47 19.63 -17.38
CA LYS A 94 -23.50 20.14 -18.32
C LYS A 94 -23.02 20.07 -19.76
N ILE A 95 -21.75 20.42 -20.02
CA ILE A 95 -21.15 20.35 -21.36
C ILE A 95 -21.16 18.89 -21.85
N GLN A 96 -20.68 17.95 -21.04
CA GLN A 96 -20.64 16.53 -21.38
C GLN A 96 -22.06 15.96 -21.54
N PHE A 97 -23.01 16.36 -20.69
CA PHE A 97 -24.40 15.92 -20.79
C PHE A 97 -25.08 16.40 -22.07
N GLN A 98 -24.80 17.63 -22.51
CA GLN A 98 -25.29 18.14 -23.80
C GLN A 98 -24.74 17.29 -24.97
N MET A 99 -23.49 16.82 -24.88
CA MET A 99 -22.92 15.91 -25.89
C MET A 99 -23.65 14.56 -25.88
N ILE A 100 -23.93 13.98 -24.70
CA ILE A 100 -24.71 12.74 -24.57
C ILE A 100 -26.07 12.86 -25.31
N GLN A 101 -26.77 13.98 -25.13
CA GLN A 101 -28.02 14.25 -25.80
C GLN A 101 -27.85 14.37 -27.33
N ASN A 102 -26.83 15.09 -27.79
CA ASN A 102 -26.54 15.28 -29.22
C ASN A 102 -26.17 13.95 -29.91
N PHE A 103 -25.44 13.08 -29.23
CA PHE A 103 -25.09 11.73 -29.69
C PHE A 103 -26.25 10.74 -29.54
N LYS A 104 -27.39 11.17 -28.98
CA LYS A 104 -28.59 10.34 -28.74
C LYS A 104 -28.29 9.08 -27.91
N ILE A 105 -27.36 9.17 -26.97
CA ILE A 105 -27.05 8.08 -26.03
C ILE A 105 -28.23 7.93 -25.05
N PRO A 106 -28.78 6.72 -24.87
CA PRO A 106 -29.92 6.52 -23.98
C PRO A 106 -29.55 6.76 -22.54
N PHE A 107 -30.36 7.50 -21.78
CA PHE A 107 -30.16 7.79 -20.40
C PHE A 107 -31.45 7.85 -19.58
N SER A 108 -31.32 7.72 -18.26
CA SER A 108 -32.38 7.95 -17.27
C SER A 108 -31.83 8.52 -15.97
N GLN A 109 -32.74 8.95 -15.07
CA GLN A 109 -32.40 9.35 -13.71
C GLN A 109 -32.36 8.17 -12.72
N ASN A 110 -33.05 7.08 -13.04
CA ASN A 110 -33.14 5.88 -12.22
C ASN A 110 -32.41 4.73 -12.89
N LEU A 111 -31.88 3.82 -12.06
CA LEU A 111 -31.33 2.57 -12.56
C LEU A 111 -32.43 1.76 -13.24
N PRO A 112 -32.29 1.35 -14.52
CA PRO A 112 -33.27 0.51 -15.19
C PRO A 112 -33.43 -0.84 -14.48
N ASN A 113 -34.63 -1.41 -14.53
CA ASN A 113 -34.91 -2.74 -13.96
C ASN A 113 -34.42 -3.87 -14.87
N VAL A 114 -33.17 -3.76 -15.34
CA VAL A 114 -32.47 -4.76 -16.15
C VAL A 114 -31.03 -4.85 -15.65
N THR A 115 -30.45 -6.04 -15.78
CA THR A 115 -29.03 -6.23 -15.41
C THR A 115 -28.18 -6.02 -16.66
N TYR A 116 -27.07 -5.31 -16.50
CA TYR A 116 -26.04 -5.12 -17.52
C TYR A 116 -24.85 -6.03 -17.25
N ASP A 117 -24.10 -6.39 -18.29
CA ASP A 117 -22.89 -7.19 -18.14
C ASP A 117 -21.80 -6.44 -17.40
N ILE A 118 -21.74 -5.12 -17.61
CA ILE A 118 -20.74 -4.22 -17.00
C ILE A 118 -21.43 -2.99 -16.44
N TYR A 119 -21.08 -2.64 -15.20
CA TYR A 119 -21.36 -1.34 -14.61
C TYR A 119 -20.07 -0.51 -14.50
N ILE A 120 -20.13 0.74 -14.96
CA ILE A 120 -19.04 1.71 -14.76
C ILE A 120 -19.51 2.70 -13.71
N ASP A 121 -18.81 2.66 -12.56
CA ASP A 121 -19.10 3.51 -11.40
C ASP A 121 -18.35 4.84 -11.53
N CYS A 122 -19.10 5.89 -11.81
CA CYS A 122 -18.69 7.29 -11.81
C CYS A 122 -19.57 8.12 -10.87
N LEU A 123 -20.12 7.52 -9.78
CA LEU A 123 -20.99 8.24 -8.87
C LEU A 123 -20.22 9.23 -8.01
N PHE A 124 -19.15 8.77 -7.33
CA PHE A 124 -18.35 9.60 -6.44
C PHE A 124 -16.88 9.21 -6.54
N GLY A 125 -16.01 10.15 -6.88
CA GLY A 125 -14.55 9.96 -6.91
C GLY A 125 -13.88 10.47 -5.63
N ASN A 126 -12.69 11.03 -5.77
CA ASN A 126 -11.87 11.60 -4.68
C ASN A 126 -12.56 12.71 -3.86
N GLY A 127 -13.78 13.12 -4.21
CA GLY A 127 -14.53 14.19 -3.59
C GLY A 127 -15.39 13.82 -2.38
N LEU A 128 -15.65 12.55 -2.15
CA LEU A 128 -16.59 12.10 -1.15
C LEU A 128 -16.06 12.34 0.28
N SER A 129 -16.91 12.94 1.16
CA SER A 129 -16.55 13.23 2.55
C SER A 129 -17.69 12.95 3.54
N ARG A 130 -18.78 12.31 3.10
CA ARG A 130 -19.95 12.01 3.91
C ARG A 130 -20.48 10.62 3.59
N ASP A 131 -21.23 10.05 4.53
CA ASP A 131 -21.87 8.75 4.32
C ASP A 131 -22.88 8.77 3.17
N ILE A 132 -22.84 7.75 2.35
CA ILE A 132 -23.82 7.53 1.29
C ILE A 132 -25.08 6.92 1.90
N THR A 133 -26.21 7.58 1.66
CA THR A 133 -27.53 7.19 2.18
C THR A 133 -28.60 7.25 1.09
N GLY A 134 -29.80 6.80 1.39
CA GLY A 134 -30.99 6.96 0.53
C GLY A 134 -30.81 6.34 -0.86
N PHE A 135 -31.17 7.08 -1.89
CA PHE A 135 -31.20 6.65 -3.28
C PHE A 135 -29.87 6.05 -3.77
N TYR A 136 -28.74 6.71 -3.52
CA TYR A 136 -27.43 6.24 -3.92
C TYR A 136 -27.03 4.93 -3.21
N LYS A 137 -27.40 4.79 -1.93
CA LYS A 137 -27.17 3.55 -1.17
C LYS A 137 -27.91 2.38 -1.83
N THR A 138 -29.18 2.57 -2.17
CA THR A 138 -29.98 1.52 -2.85
C THR A 138 -29.38 1.16 -4.21
N MET A 139 -28.95 2.16 -4.99
CA MET A 139 -28.32 1.94 -6.30
C MET A 139 -27.02 1.12 -6.16
N ILE A 140 -26.13 1.49 -5.25
CA ILE A 140 -24.87 0.77 -4.97
C ILE A 140 -25.15 -0.67 -4.54
N GLN A 141 -26.13 -0.89 -3.66
CA GLN A 141 -26.50 -2.22 -3.21
C GLN A 141 -27.04 -3.08 -4.36
N THR A 142 -27.86 -2.50 -5.24
CA THR A 142 -28.38 -3.20 -6.44
C THR A 142 -27.24 -3.60 -7.36
N VAL A 143 -26.29 -2.71 -7.64
CA VAL A 143 -25.14 -2.97 -8.49
C VAL A 143 -24.24 -4.05 -7.88
N ASN A 144 -23.92 -3.98 -6.58
CA ASN A 144 -23.10 -4.98 -5.90
C ASN A 144 -23.72 -6.40 -5.92
N THR A 145 -25.04 -6.51 -6.02
CA THR A 145 -25.75 -7.81 -6.06
C THR A 145 -26.00 -8.33 -7.48
N SER A 146 -25.61 -7.59 -8.51
CA SER A 146 -25.92 -7.92 -9.92
C SER A 146 -25.08 -9.06 -10.50
N HIS A 147 -23.99 -9.47 -9.85
CA HIS A 147 -22.98 -10.40 -10.37
C HIS A 147 -22.34 -9.96 -11.69
N SER A 148 -22.42 -8.68 -12.01
CA SER A 148 -21.83 -8.05 -13.19
C SER A 148 -20.38 -7.64 -12.92
N THR A 149 -19.60 -7.41 -13.98
CA THR A 149 -18.29 -6.77 -13.83
C THR A 149 -18.46 -5.30 -13.46
N ILE A 150 -17.79 -4.84 -12.42
CA ILE A 150 -17.87 -3.45 -11.95
C ILE A 150 -16.51 -2.77 -12.11
N ILE A 151 -16.51 -1.64 -12.82
CA ILE A 151 -15.32 -0.81 -13.07
C ILE A 151 -15.54 0.55 -12.42
N SER A 152 -14.76 0.92 -11.40
CA SER A 152 -14.84 2.25 -10.80
C SER A 152 -13.84 3.22 -11.42
N ILE A 153 -14.27 4.44 -11.66
CA ILE A 153 -13.41 5.53 -12.14
C ILE A 153 -12.94 6.36 -10.94
N ASP A 154 -11.66 6.59 -10.84
CA ASP A 154 -10.94 7.30 -9.79
C ASP A 154 -10.93 6.57 -8.44
N MET A 155 -12.07 6.32 -7.85
CA MET A 155 -12.26 5.61 -6.57
C MET A 155 -13.57 4.81 -6.63
N PRO A 156 -13.65 3.64 -5.99
CA PRO A 156 -14.95 3.01 -5.75
C PRO A 156 -15.83 3.93 -4.93
N SER A 157 -17.03 4.23 -5.45
CA SER A 157 -17.96 5.13 -4.77
C SER A 157 -18.30 4.62 -3.38
N GLY A 158 -18.08 5.47 -2.38
CA GLY A 158 -18.27 5.14 -0.97
C GLY A 158 -17.00 4.82 -0.18
N ILE A 159 -15.84 4.80 -0.82
CA ILE A 159 -14.54 4.63 -0.15
C ILE A 159 -13.91 6.00 0.12
N ASP A 160 -13.48 6.23 1.37
CA ASP A 160 -12.68 7.39 1.74
C ASP A 160 -11.31 7.37 1.07
N SER A 161 -10.97 8.42 0.33
CA SER A 161 -9.75 8.46 -0.50
C SER A 161 -8.45 8.54 0.29
N THR A 162 -8.49 8.89 1.58
CA THR A 162 -7.32 8.98 2.45
C THR A 162 -7.18 7.77 3.35
N MET A 163 -8.26 7.40 4.07
CA MET A 163 -8.21 6.33 5.07
C MET A 163 -8.69 4.98 4.54
N GLY A 164 -9.41 4.94 3.42
CA GLY A 164 -9.94 3.70 2.86
C GLY A 164 -11.12 3.10 3.63
N ASN A 165 -11.76 3.88 4.49
CA ASN A 165 -12.95 3.44 5.21
C ASN A 165 -14.19 3.50 4.32
N VAL A 166 -15.17 2.65 4.60
CA VAL A 166 -16.49 2.71 3.94
C VAL A 166 -17.31 3.84 4.53
N LEU A 167 -17.80 4.75 3.69
CA LEU A 167 -18.67 5.86 4.05
C LEU A 167 -20.14 5.46 3.80
N GLY A 168 -20.75 4.80 4.78
CA GLY A 168 -22.13 4.33 4.78
C GLY A 168 -22.35 3.07 3.93
N CYS A 169 -21.98 3.08 2.66
CA CYS A 169 -21.89 1.90 1.78
C CYS A 169 -20.91 2.19 0.65
N ALA A 170 -20.37 1.16 0.00
CA ALA A 170 -19.42 1.32 -1.09
C ALA A 170 -19.62 0.29 -2.19
N ILE A 171 -19.22 0.65 -3.40
CA ILE A 171 -19.10 -0.26 -4.55
C ILE A 171 -17.99 -1.28 -4.25
N HIS A 172 -18.21 -2.53 -4.65
CA HIS A 172 -17.21 -3.59 -4.74
C HIS A 172 -16.77 -3.71 -6.19
N ALA A 173 -15.73 -2.97 -6.58
CA ALA A 173 -15.24 -2.98 -7.94
C ALA A 173 -14.34 -4.20 -8.21
N ASP A 174 -14.43 -4.78 -9.42
CA ASP A 174 -13.46 -5.74 -9.93
C ASP A 174 -12.22 -5.03 -10.45
N TYR A 175 -12.40 -3.81 -10.95
CA TYR A 175 -11.35 -2.94 -11.48
C TYR A 175 -11.56 -1.50 -11.02
N THR A 176 -10.47 -0.81 -10.70
CA THR A 176 -10.51 0.64 -10.46
C THR A 176 -9.47 1.32 -11.33
N ILE A 177 -9.89 2.33 -12.08
CA ILE A 177 -9.04 3.15 -12.93
C ILE A 177 -8.76 4.45 -12.20
N SER A 178 -7.59 4.54 -11.56
CA SER A 178 -7.14 5.74 -10.86
C SER A 178 -6.65 6.79 -11.86
N LEU A 179 -7.10 8.02 -11.68
CA LEU A 179 -6.73 9.14 -12.52
C LEU A 179 -5.52 9.86 -11.91
N ASP A 180 -4.47 10.10 -12.72
CA ASP A 180 -3.25 10.84 -12.39
C ASP A 180 -2.36 10.19 -11.32
N CYS A 181 -2.89 9.89 -10.16
CA CYS A 181 -2.18 9.26 -9.05
C CYS A 181 -3.08 8.24 -8.33
N TYR A 182 -2.47 7.31 -7.62
CA TYR A 182 -3.21 6.48 -6.68
C TYR A 182 -3.62 7.31 -5.46
N LYS A 183 -4.79 7.01 -4.89
CA LYS A 183 -5.26 7.59 -3.64
C LYS A 183 -4.89 6.65 -2.49
N GLN A 184 -4.45 7.22 -1.37
CA GLN A 184 -3.99 6.45 -0.21
C GLN A 184 -5.05 5.45 0.27
N GLY A 185 -6.32 5.84 0.23
CA GLY A 185 -7.44 5.01 0.62
C GLY A 185 -7.63 3.74 -0.21
N GLN A 186 -7.11 3.67 -1.44
CA GLN A 186 -7.13 2.45 -2.27
C GLN A 186 -6.24 1.34 -1.69
N TRP A 187 -5.26 1.69 -0.86
CA TRP A 187 -4.26 0.79 -0.29
C TRP A 187 -4.49 0.49 1.20
N LEU A 188 -5.38 1.23 1.86
CA LEU A 188 -5.63 1.13 3.30
C LEU A 188 -7.01 0.55 3.61
N ASN A 189 -7.11 -0.05 4.77
CA ASN A 189 -8.36 -0.54 5.38
C ASN A 189 -9.25 -1.32 4.38
N GLU A 190 -10.54 -0.96 4.28
CA GLU A 190 -11.51 -1.60 3.39
C GLU A 190 -11.29 -1.21 1.91
N GLY A 191 -10.63 -0.08 1.63
CA GLY A 191 -10.42 0.36 0.25
C GLY A 191 -9.75 -0.67 -0.62
N LYS A 192 -8.73 -1.39 -0.12
CA LYS A 192 -8.06 -2.46 -0.87
C LYS A 192 -8.96 -3.67 -1.18
N ASN A 193 -10.02 -3.89 -0.39
CA ASN A 193 -10.99 -4.96 -0.62
C ASN A 193 -12.07 -4.54 -1.64
N HIS A 194 -12.25 -3.23 -1.82
CA HIS A 194 -13.25 -2.65 -2.71
C HIS A 194 -12.73 -2.24 -4.09
N CYS A 195 -11.41 -2.05 -4.24
CA CYS A 195 -10.83 -1.52 -5.49
C CYS A 195 -10.60 -2.57 -6.58
N GLY A 196 -10.59 -3.85 -6.25
CA GLY A 196 -10.21 -4.88 -7.21
C GLY A 196 -8.82 -4.65 -7.82
N LYS A 197 -8.66 -4.88 -9.12
CA LYS A 197 -7.41 -4.62 -9.82
C LYS A 197 -7.27 -3.12 -10.15
N LEU A 198 -6.20 -2.51 -9.66
CA LEU A 198 -5.90 -1.10 -9.88
C LEU A 198 -5.18 -0.87 -11.22
N TYR A 199 -5.67 0.10 -11.97
CA TYR A 199 -5.00 0.71 -13.12
C TYR A 199 -4.71 2.18 -12.81
N LEU A 200 -3.58 2.69 -13.27
CA LEU A 200 -3.22 4.10 -13.18
C LEU A 200 -3.13 4.68 -14.59
N VAL A 201 -3.82 5.79 -14.82
CA VAL A 201 -3.79 6.49 -16.10
C VAL A 201 -3.24 7.89 -15.93
N ASP A 202 -2.34 8.28 -16.83
CA ASP A 202 -1.82 9.64 -16.93
C ASP A 202 -2.84 10.53 -17.67
N ILE A 203 -3.24 11.62 -17.03
CA ILE A 203 -4.20 12.58 -17.58
C ILE A 203 -3.55 13.90 -18.03
N GLY A 204 -2.22 13.96 -18.03
CA GLY A 204 -1.45 15.12 -18.51
C GLY A 204 -1.11 16.14 -17.42
N ILE A 205 -1.16 15.79 -16.15
CA ILE A 205 -0.71 16.65 -15.06
C ILE A 205 0.83 16.65 -14.99
N PRO A 206 1.48 17.85 -14.90
CA PRO A 206 2.94 17.92 -14.86
C PRO A 206 3.55 17.20 -13.65
N GLN A 207 4.48 16.29 -13.88
CA GLN A 207 5.15 15.49 -12.84
C GLN A 207 5.82 16.32 -11.72
N ILE A 208 6.24 17.53 -12.03
CA ILE A 208 6.83 18.44 -11.06
C ILE A 208 5.87 18.76 -9.89
N LEU A 209 4.55 18.68 -10.11
CA LEU A 209 3.57 18.92 -9.07
C LEU A 209 3.60 17.80 -8.02
N HIS A 210 3.71 16.54 -8.44
CA HIS A 210 3.88 15.40 -7.53
C HIS A 210 5.21 15.45 -6.78
N GLN A 211 6.29 15.82 -7.47
CA GLN A 211 7.64 15.90 -6.88
C GLN A 211 7.75 16.96 -5.78
N LYS A 212 6.94 18.02 -5.84
CA LYS A 212 6.91 19.10 -4.82
C LYS A 212 6.06 18.78 -3.61
N CYS A 213 5.26 17.72 -3.63
CA CYS A 213 4.41 17.35 -2.50
C CYS A 213 5.22 16.84 -1.31
N MET A 214 4.73 17.11 -0.09
CA MET A 214 5.36 16.66 1.15
C MET A 214 5.15 15.16 1.40
N ASP A 215 4.00 14.62 1.02
CA ASP A 215 3.58 13.23 1.17
C ASP A 215 3.98 12.38 -0.06
N LYS A 216 5.27 12.31 -0.34
CA LYS A 216 5.79 11.56 -1.49
C LYS A 216 5.83 10.06 -1.21
N ILE A 217 4.70 9.40 -1.32
CA ILE A 217 4.67 7.94 -1.36
C ILE A 217 4.76 7.51 -2.82
N LYS A 218 5.79 6.74 -3.17
CA LYS A 218 6.02 6.22 -4.50
C LYS A 218 5.69 4.73 -4.52
N VAL A 219 4.96 4.27 -5.51
CA VAL A 219 4.83 2.83 -5.77
C VAL A 219 6.13 2.36 -6.41
N LEU A 220 6.76 1.34 -5.82
CA LEU A 220 7.96 0.73 -6.38
C LEU A 220 7.59 -0.15 -7.56
N ASN A 221 8.23 0.08 -8.70
CA ASN A 221 8.19 -0.77 -9.87
C ASN A 221 9.43 -1.67 -9.90
N GLU A 222 9.44 -2.68 -10.75
CA GLU A 222 10.61 -3.56 -10.94
C GLU A 222 11.88 -2.77 -11.29
N GLU A 223 11.74 -1.69 -12.06
CA GLU A 223 12.83 -0.79 -12.44
C GLU A 223 13.44 -0.01 -11.25
N ASP A 224 12.69 0.14 -10.15
CA ASP A 224 13.16 0.81 -8.93
C ASP A 224 13.95 -0.15 -8.02
N ILE A 225 13.89 -1.46 -8.29
CA ILE A 225 14.56 -2.48 -7.49
C ILE A 225 15.96 -2.70 -8.05
N HIS A 226 16.94 -2.11 -7.38
CA HIS A 226 18.36 -2.29 -7.73
C HIS A 226 19.01 -3.26 -6.76
N LEU A 227 19.40 -4.44 -7.24
CA LEU A 227 20.25 -5.34 -6.46
C LEU A 227 21.66 -4.73 -6.35
N PRO A 228 22.29 -4.79 -5.17
CA PRO A 228 23.65 -4.31 -5.02
C PRO A 228 24.60 -5.10 -5.93
N ASN A 229 25.53 -4.38 -6.56
CA ASN A 229 26.54 -5.02 -7.39
C ASN A 229 27.42 -5.94 -6.53
N ARG A 230 27.66 -7.16 -7.01
CA ARG A 230 28.51 -8.15 -6.35
C ARG A 230 29.83 -8.27 -7.13
N PRO A 231 30.94 -7.68 -6.61
CA PRO A 231 32.23 -7.80 -7.25
C PRO A 231 32.66 -9.27 -7.38
N LEU A 232 33.30 -9.64 -8.50
CA LEU A 232 33.74 -11.02 -8.76
C LEU A 232 34.73 -11.53 -7.74
N ASN A 233 35.53 -10.64 -7.12
CA ASN A 233 36.53 -10.98 -6.11
C ASN A 233 35.99 -10.83 -4.68
N ALA A 234 34.68 -10.70 -4.48
CA ALA A 234 34.05 -10.61 -3.17
C ALA A 234 34.05 -11.97 -2.46
N HIS A 235 34.13 -11.91 -1.13
CA HIS A 235 34.03 -13.08 -0.26
C HIS A 235 32.89 -12.88 0.77
N LYS A 236 32.53 -13.95 1.47
CA LYS A 236 31.40 -13.94 2.41
C LYS A 236 31.40 -12.77 3.42
N SER A 237 32.56 -12.31 3.87
CA SER A 237 32.65 -11.18 4.83
C SER A 237 32.35 -9.82 4.19
N THR A 238 32.42 -9.69 2.87
CA THR A 238 32.11 -8.45 2.13
C THR A 238 30.65 -8.05 2.28
N PHE A 239 29.76 -9.04 2.40
CA PHE A 239 28.31 -8.83 2.47
C PHE A 239 27.74 -8.81 3.88
N GLY A 240 28.59 -8.56 4.87
CA GLY A 240 28.21 -8.38 6.26
C GLY A 240 27.96 -9.68 7.03
N LYS A 241 27.84 -9.50 8.36
CA LYS A 241 27.56 -10.57 9.32
C LYS A 241 26.33 -10.23 10.10
N ALA A 242 25.27 -11.03 9.98
CA ALA A 242 24.02 -10.83 10.71
C ALA A 242 23.92 -11.74 11.94
N LEU A 243 23.42 -11.19 13.03
CA LEU A 243 22.93 -11.91 14.18
C LEU A 243 21.41 -11.82 14.21
N MET A 244 20.73 -12.97 14.16
CA MET A 244 19.29 -13.01 14.34
C MET A 244 18.96 -13.65 15.69
N ILE A 245 18.20 -12.93 16.52
CA ILE A 245 17.84 -13.34 17.88
C ILE A 245 16.34 -13.64 17.91
N GLY A 246 16.00 -14.89 18.17
CA GLY A 246 14.58 -15.26 18.11
C GLY A 246 14.33 -16.72 18.42
N GLY A 247 13.07 -17.09 18.24
CA GLY A 247 12.59 -18.45 18.46
C GLY A 247 12.28 -18.76 19.91
N SER A 248 11.44 -19.75 20.08
CA SER A 248 11.08 -20.41 21.34
C SER A 248 10.60 -21.83 21.00
N GLN A 249 10.43 -22.66 22.01
CA GLN A 249 9.98 -24.05 21.85
C GLN A 249 8.76 -24.19 20.93
N ASN A 250 7.80 -23.28 21.08
CA ASN A 250 6.55 -23.31 20.30
C ASN A 250 6.60 -22.48 19.00
N MET A 251 7.64 -21.62 18.80
CA MET A 251 7.74 -20.69 17.67
C MET A 251 9.13 -20.74 16.99
N HIS A 252 9.71 -21.94 16.88
CA HIS A 252 11.00 -22.14 16.19
C HIS A 252 10.92 -21.89 14.68
N GLY A 253 9.74 -22.02 14.05
CA GLY A 253 9.53 -21.76 12.62
C GLY A 253 9.69 -20.29 12.25
N ALA A 254 9.35 -19.36 13.14
CA ALA A 254 9.44 -17.91 12.86
C ALA A 254 10.88 -17.47 12.60
N ILE A 255 11.83 -17.84 13.46
CA ILE A 255 13.24 -17.52 13.29
C ILE A 255 13.83 -18.23 12.06
N HIS A 256 13.40 -19.47 11.77
CA HIS A 256 13.85 -20.20 10.59
C HIS A 256 13.39 -19.49 9.29
N MET A 257 12.13 -19.08 9.17
CA MET A 257 11.63 -18.36 8.00
C MET A 257 12.35 -17.02 7.80
N ALA A 258 12.54 -16.27 8.88
CA ALA A 258 13.27 -15.01 8.84
C ALA A 258 14.72 -15.22 8.40
N SER A 259 15.40 -16.27 8.89
CA SER A 259 16.77 -16.60 8.52
C SER A 259 16.89 -17.05 7.05
N LEU A 260 15.93 -17.80 6.53
CA LEU A 260 15.88 -18.19 5.13
C LEU A 260 15.72 -16.96 4.22
N SER A 261 14.90 -16.00 4.62
CA SER A 261 14.74 -14.75 3.88
C SER A 261 16.04 -13.94 3.86
N ALA A 262 16.71 -13.78 5.00
CA ALA A 262 18.01 -13.11 5.08
C ALA A 262 19.08 -13.80 4.22
N TYR A 263 19.15 -15.14 4.24
CA TYR A 263 20.07 -15.90 3.40
C TYR A 263 19.80 -15.69 1.91
N LYS A 264 18.54 -15.80 1.49
CA LYS A 264 18.15 -15.60 0.07
C LYS A 264 18.36 -14.16 -0.40
N SER A 265 18.31 -13.19 0.50
CA SER A 265 18.64 -11.79 0.20
C SER A 265 20.13 -11.54 0.05
N GLY A 266 20.97 -12.55 0.34
CA GLY A 266 22.40 -12.52 0.02
C GLY A 266 23.31 -12.01 1.13
N ILE A 267 22.91 -12.12 2.40
CA ILE A 267 23.79 -11.84 3.54
C ILE A 267 25.08 -12.71 3.49
N GLY A 268 26.20 -12.16 3.89
CA GLY A 268 27.48 -12.86 3.83
C GLY A 268 27.60 -14.00 4.81
N THR A 269 27.27 -13.77 6.08
CA THR A 269 27.19 -14.81 7.11
C THR A 269 26.03 -14.55 8.03
N LEU A 270 25.39 -15.63 8.47
CA LEU A 270 24.21 -15.58 9.33
C LEU A 270 24.40 -16.45 10.56
N THR A 271 24.18 -15.88 11.74
CA THR A 271 24.18 -16.58 13.02
C THR A 271 22.82 -16.42 13.68
N LEU A 272 22.23 -17.52 14.13
CA LEU A 272 20.99 -17.50 14.91
C LEU A 272 21.33 -17.68 16.39
N MET A 273 21.01 -16.69 17.22
CA MET A 273 21.01 -16.81 18.68
C MET A 273 19.65 -17.34 19.10
N VAL A 274 19.60 -18.53 19.66
CA VAL A 274 18.36 -19.26 19.92
C VAL A 274 18.41 -19.98 21.29
N PRO A 275 17.25 -20.23 21.92
CA PRO A 275 17.16 -21.14 23.06
C PRO A 275 17.68 -22.53 22.71
N GLU A 276 18.42 -23.16 23.63
CA GLU A 276 19.07 -24.46 23.43
C GLU A 276 18.06 -25.55 23.04
N CYS A 277 16.86 -25.53 23.62
CA CYS A 277 15.79 -26.50 23.35
C CYS A 277 15.35 -26.59 21.87
N ILE A 278 15.58 -25.55 21.04
CA ILE A 278 15.22 -25.56 19.61
C ILE A 278 16.42 -25.74 18.68
N SER A 279 17.63 -25.73 19.21
CA SER A 279 18.85 -25.72 18.38
C SER A 279 18.98 -26.94 17.49
N ASN A 280 18.68 -28.13 17.99
CA ASN A 280 18.71 -29.39 17.23
C ASN A 280 17.70 -29.41 16.09
N VAL A 281 16.47 -28.89 16.35
CA VAL A 281 15.43 -28.79 15.31
C VAL A 281 15.87 -27.88 14.19
N LEU A 282 16.53 -26.76 14.52
CA LEU A 282 17.03 -25.80 13.54
C LEU A 282 18.25 -26.36 12.78
N ALA A 283 19.15 -27.05 13.45
CA ALA A 283 20.31 -27.68 12.83
C ALA A 283 19.92 -28.74 11.79
N ILE A 284 18.86 -29.50 12.05
CA ILE A 284 18.34 -30.50 11.07
C ILE A 284 17.68 -29.81 9.85
N LYS A 285 17.10 -28.62 10.05
CA LYS A 285 16.36 -27.93 8.98
C LYS A 285 17.24 -27.28 7.94
N SER A 286 18.49 -26.90 8.26
CA SER A 286 19.28 -26.09 7.33
C SER A 286 20.75 -25.92 7.68
N ASP A 287 21.59 -25.88 6.64
CA ASP A 287 23.05 -25.75 6.72
C ASP A 287 23.57 -24.32 6.45
N PHE A 288 22.68 -23.33 6.22
CA PHE A 288 23.09 -21.99 5.78
C PHE A 288 23.30 -20.98 6.90
N TYR A 289 23.11 -21.34 8.17
CA TYR A 289 23.40 -20.50 9.32
C TYR A 289 24.22 -21.21 10.39
N MET A 290 24.88 -20.42 11.22
CA MET A 290 25.52 -20.88 12.44
C MET A 290 24.56 -20.71 13.63
N LEU A 291 24.68 -21.56 14.64
CA LEU A 291 23.88 -21.51 15.84
C LEU A 291 24.72 -20.96 17.03
N LEU A 292 24.22 -19.94 17.69
CA LEU A 292 24.68 -19.44 18.99
C LEU A 292 23.65 -19.87 20.02
N GLN A 293 23.88 -21.03 20.63
CA GLN A 293 22.95 -21.64 21.60
C GLN A 293 22.98 -20.90 22.92
N CYS A 294 21.83 -20.63 23.48
CA CYS A 294 21.68 -19.99 24.77
C CYS A 294 20.88 -20.90 25.72
N ALA A 295 21.34 -21.04 26.95
CA ALA A 295 20.55 -21.76 27.95
C ALA A 295 19.13 -21.23 28.02
N ASP A 296 18.15 -22.14 28.00
CA ASP A 296 16.73 -21.83 28.07
C ASP A 296 16.13 -22.11 29.44
N ARG A 297 14.96 -21.52 29.65
CA ARG A 297 14.09 -21.81 30.79
C ARG A 297 12.65 -21.88 30.30
N ASN A 298 12.01 -23.01 30.47
CA ASN A 298 10.64 -23.25 29.98
C ASN A 298 10.47 -22.98 28.46
N GLY A 299 11.46 -23.36 27.67
CA GLY A 299 11.41 -23.23 26.21
C GLY A 299 11.60 -21.81 25.66
N ILE A 300 12.07 -20.85 26.48
CA ILE A 300 12.38 -19.47 26.10
C ILE A 300 13.78 -19.09 26.59
N PHE A 301 14.30 -17.96 26.11
CA PHE A 301 15.59 -17.44 26.59
C PHE A 301 15.65 -17.29 28.09
N SER A 302 16.76 -17.71 28.71
CA SER A 302 17.05 -17.43 30.11
C SER A 302 17.81 -16.11 30.27
N SER A 303 18.03 -15.63 31.51
CA SER A 303 18.80 -14.41 31.77
C SER A 303 20.24 -14.46 31.26
N LYS A 304 20.83 -15.66 31.13
CA LYS A 304 22.18 -15.86 30.56
C LYS A 304 22.30 -15.38 29.11
N ALA A 305 21.16 -15.28 28.39
CA ALA A 305 21.14 -14.75 27.02
C ALA A 305 21.64 -13.31 26.91
N ILE A 306 21.42 -12.50 27.96
CA ILE A 306 21.85 -11.09 27.98
C ILE A 306 23.36 -10.99 27.96
N ASP A 307 24.05 -11.81 28.78
CA ASP A 307 25.49 -11.80 28.85
C ASP A 307 26.13 -12.42 27.60
N LEU A 308 25.50 -13.46 27.04
CA LEU A 308 25.90 -14.07 25.78
C LEU A 308 25.81 -13.03 24.62
N LEU A 309 24.74 -12.24 24.58
CA LEU A 309 24.59 -11.16 23.60
C LEU A 309 25.69 -10.11 23.78
N LYS A 310 25.95 -9.62 25.00
CA LYS A 310 27.01 -8.63 25.29
C LYS A 310 28.38 -9.09 24.81
N GLN A 311 28.72 -10.35 25.03
CA GLN A 311 29.99 -10.93 24.64
C GLN A 311 30.19 -11.03 23.13
N ASN A 312 29.11 -11.23 22.40
CA ASN A 312 29.16 -11.55 20.96
C ASN A 312 28.74 -10.41 20.05
N ILE A 313 28.02 -9.40 20.53
CA ILE A 313 27.36 -8.37 19.72
C ILE A 313 28.31 -7.64 18.76
N ASN A 314 29.57 -7.45 19.17
CA ASN A 314 30.57 -6.75 18.38
C ASN A 314 31.06 -7.53 17.15
N ASN A 315 30.80 -8.83 17.09
CA ASN A 315 31.20 -9.68 15.98
C ASN A 315 30.28 -9.51 14.73
N TYR A 316 29.18 -8.75 14.86
CA TYR A 316 28.14 -8.63 13.84
C TYR A 316 27.99 -7.18 13.35
N SER A 317 27.54 -7.05 12.10
CA SER A 317 27.28 -5.76 11.45
C SER A 317 25.84 -5.31 11.66
N ILE A 318 24.91 -6.26 11.75
CA ILE A 318 23.47 -6.02 11.87
C ILE A 318 22.84 -7.05 12.80
N ILE A 319 21.80 -6.62 13.51
CA ILE A 319 21.02 -7.47 14.42
C ILE A 319 19.57 -7.45 13.98
N SER A 320 18.97 -8.62 13.85
CA SER A 320 17.51 -8.77 13.76
C SER A 320 17.02 -9.46 15.03
N ILE A 321 15.95 -8.94 15.66
CA ILE A 321 15.47 -9.46 16.93
C ILE A 321 13.96 -9.42 17.01
N GLY A 322 13.36 -10.49 17.56
CA GLY A 322 11.92 -10.50 17.92
C GLY A 322 11.11 -11.67 17.38
N ASN A 323 11.57 -12.34 16.33
CA ASN A 323 10.82 -13.41 15.66
C ASN A 323 10.59 -14.61 16.62
N GLY A 324 9.38 -14.74 17.20
CA GLY A 324 8.99 -15.88 18.01
C GLY A 324 9.63 -15.98 19.40
N MET A 325 10.02 -14.86 20.02
CA MET A 325 10.68 -14.82 21.33
C MET A 325 9.75 -14.97 22.54
N GLN A 326 8.47 -14.74 22.34
CA GLN A 326 7.45 -14.54 23.38
C GLN A 326 7.65 -13.24 24.19
N LYS A 327 6.54 -12.70 24.71
CA LYS A 327 6.51 -11.46 25.50
C LYS A 327 6.85 -11.72 26.95
N ASN A 328 8.07 -11.38 27.38
CA ASN A 328 8.55 -11.56 28.74
C ASN A 328 9.67 -10.55 29.08
N ASN A 329 10.09 -10.49 30.36
CA ASN A 329 11.09 -9.53 30.80
C ASN A 329 12.49 -9.79 30.20
N ILE A 330 12.84 -11.02 29.84
CA ILE A 330 14.11 -11.34 29.19
C ILE A 330 14.11 -10.81 27.75
N THR A 331 13.00 -10.92 27.04
CA THR A 331 12.83 -10.31 25.71
C THR A 331 13.02 -8.81 25.79
N VAL A 332 12.47 -8.12 26.81
CA VAL A 332 12.66 -6.68 27.00
C VAL A 332 14.16 -6.38 27.22
N ALA A 333 14.83 -7.10 28.11
CA ALA A 333 16.24 -6.88 28.42
C ALA A 333 17.16 -7.14 27.20
N LEU A 334 16.88 -8.15 26.38
CA LEU A 334 17.63 -8.43 25.15
C LEU A 334 17.45 -7.33 24.12
N VAL A 335 16.23 -6.83 23.92
CA VAL A 335 15.93 -5.72 23.01
C VAL A 335 16.62 -4.44 23.49
N GLU A 336 16.55 -4.12 24.79
CA GLU A 336 17.26 -2.96 25.34
C GLU A 336 18.77 -3.08 25.15
N GLN A 337 19.36 -4.27 25.38
CA GLN A 337 20.79 -4.50 25.17
C GLN A 337 21.17 -4.33 23.69
N ALA A 338 20.35 -4.81 22.76
CA ALA A 338 20.57 -4.61 21.33
C ALA A 338 20.51 -3.12 20.97
N LEU A 339 19.48 -2.41 21.44
CA LEU A 339 19.27 -0.98 21.14
C LEU A 339 20.37 -0.06 21.72
N LYS A 340 21.05 -0.46 22.79
CA LYS A 340 22.19 0.27 23.35
C LYS A 340 23.51 0.10 22.57
N SER A 341 23.53 -0.80 21.58
CA SER A 341 24.73 -1.03 20.75
C SER A 341 24.81 -0.03 19.59
N ASP A 342 25.95 0.02 18.93
CA ASP A 342 26.22 0.77 17.69
C ASP A 342 25.81 0.03 16.40
N LYS A 343 25.04 -1.04 16.50
CA LYS A 343 24.68 -1.89 15.37
C LYS A 343 23.40 -1.41 14.69
N LYS A 344 23.27 -1.66 13.39
CA LYS A 344 21.99 -1.54 12.68
C LYS A 344 21.04 -2.62 13.17
N ILE A 345 19.77 -2.27 13.39
CA ILE A 345 18.82 -3.17 14.05
C ILE A 345 17.53 -3.28 13.23
N VAL A 346 17.02 -4.51 13.14
CA VAL A 346 15.66 -4.80 12.70
C VAL A 346 14.87 -5.33 13.90
N LEU A 347 13.80 -4.63 14.27
CA LEU A 347 12.87 -5.04 15.32
C LEU A 347 11.58 -5.57 14.70
N ASP A 348 11.26 -6.82 14.99
CA ASP A 348 10.03 -7.47 14.51
C ASP A 348 9.24 -8.10 15.66
N ALA A 349 7.97 -8.35 15.45
CA ALA A 349 7.09 -9.13 16.32
C ALA A 349 7.22 -8.76 17.82
N ASP A 350 7.69 -9.70 18.67
CA ASP A 350 7.78 -9.52 20.12
C ASP A 350 8.80 -8.43 20.53
N ALA A 351 9.79 -8.13 19.69
CA ALA A 351 10.72 -7.04 19.95
C ALA A 351 10.06 -5.66 19.82
N LEU A 352 9.07 -5.51 18.96
CA LEU A 352 8.28 -4.26 18.87
C LEU A 352 7.49 -4.01 20.16
N TRP A 353 6.89 -5.05 20.72
CA TRP A 353 6.23 -4.96 22.03
C TRP A 353 7.23 -4.64 23.14
N ALA A 354 8.42 -5.23 23.12
CA ALA A 354 9.45 -4.97 24.11
C ALA A 354 9.97 -3.53 24.03
N ALA A 355 10.21 -3.00 22.83
CA ALA A 355 10.68 -1.63 22.62
C ALA A 355 9.69 -0.56 23.12
N GLN A 356 8.39 -0.85 23.16
CA GLN A 356 7.38 0.04 23.73
C GLN A 356 7.58 0.30 25.24
N LYS A 357 8.30 -0.57 25.95
CA LYS A 357 8.59 -0.40 27.38
C LYS A 357 9.63 0.71 27.65
N ASN A 358 10.48 0.98 26.67
CA ASN A 358 11.51 2.01 26.77
C ASN A 358 11.75 2.65 25.40
N ILE A 359 10.80 3.49 24.98
CA ILE A 359 10.78 4.10 23.64
C ILE A 359 11.97 5.04 23.39
N GLU A 360 12.53 5.63 24.45
CA GLU A 360 13.67 6.52 24.34
C GLU A 360 14.91 5.83 23.74
N LEU A 361 15.03 4.52 23.92
CA LEU A 361 16.12 3.75 23.30
C LEU A 361 16.01 3.65 21.78
N LEU A 362 14.88 4.01 21.20
CA LEU A 362 14.74 4.10 19.74
C LEU A 362 15.35 5.41 19.18
N LYS A 363 15.59 6.43 20.04
CA LYS A 363 16.27 7.69 19.69
C LYS A 363 17.77 7.46 19.64
N ARG A 364 18.26 6.82 18.60
CA ARG A 364 19.67 6.44 18.41
C ARG A 364 20.16 6.92 17.04
N SER A 365 21.49 7.11 16.92
CA SER A 365 22.13 7.55 15.66
C SER A 365 22.10 6.47 14.57
N GLU A 366 22.17 5.20 15.00
CA GLU A 366 22.24 4.07 14.07
C GLU A 366 20.86 3.66 13.56
N THR A 367 20.81 3.18 12.32
CA THR A 367 19.58 2.78 11.65
C THR A 367 18.83 1.71 12.42
N THR A 368 17.56 1.97 12.68
CA THR A 368 16.62 1.00 13.23
C THR A 368 15.43 0.83 12.30
N ILE A 369 15.16 -0.40 11.87
CA ILE A 369 14.02 -0.76 11.04
C ILE A 369 12.97 -1.42 11.92
N LEU A 370 11.72 -0.95 11.82
CA LEU A 370 10.58 -1.50 12.52
C LEU A 370 9.64 -2.16 11.49
N THR A 371 9.17 -3.40 11.78
CA THR A 371 8.27 -4.15 10.89
C THR A 371 6.93 -4.45 11.59
N PRO A 372 6.12 -3.42 11.92
CA PRO A 372 4.90 -3.60 12.68
C PRO A 372 3.78 -4.23 11.86
N HIS A 373 2.98 -5.10 12.51
CA HIS A 373 1.70 -5.55 11.97
C HIS A 373 0.60 -4.50 12.27
N ILE A 374 -0.35 -4.30 11.34
CA ILE A 374 -1.40 -3.26 11.41
C ILE A 374 -2.19 -3.28 12.73
N LYS A 375 -2.46 -4.45 13.30
CA LYS A 375 -3.22 -4.60 14.56
C LYS A 375 -2.39 -4.42 15.83
N GLY A 376 -1.07 -4.30 15.74
CA GLY A 376 -0.21 -4.55 16.91
C GLY A 376 0.54 -3.39 17.50
N ALA A 377 0.72 -2.27 16.83
CA ALA A 377 1.85 -1.46 17.26
C ALA A 377 1.68 0.05 17.33
N LEU A 378 0.78 0.66 16.63
CA LEU A 378 1.11 2.01 16.20
C LEU A 378 0.25 3.14 16.71
N SER A 379 -0.82 2.88 17.42
CA SER A 379 -1.73 3.94 17.86
C SER A 379 -1.16 4.91 18.90
N LYS A 380 -0.03 4.60 19.53
CA LYS A 380 0.58 5.47 20.56
C LYS A 380 2.08 5.77 20.39
N THR A 381 2.78 5.10 19.46
CA THR A 381 4.25 5.10 19.46
C THR A 381 4.85 5.99 18.38
N LEU A 382 4.14 6.35 17.34
CA LEU A 382 4.66 7.07 16.17
C LEU A 382 4.21 8.53 16.08
N GLU A 383 3.37 9.03 16.97
CA GLU A 383 3.05 10.46 17.04
C GLU A 383 4.16 11.30 17.69
N ALA A 384 5.14 10.67 18.34
CA ALA A 384 6.23 11.33 19.00
C ALA A 384 7.50 11.34 18.14
N ASP A 385 7.77 12.49 17.57
CA ASP A 385 9.07 12.97 17.09
C ASP A 385 9.48 12.75 15.63
N LYS A 386 9.46 13.87 14.91
CA LYS A 386 9.93 14.06 13.54
C LYS A 386 11.47 13.94 13.35
N GLN A 387 12.22 13.54 14.38
CA GLN A 387 13.70 13.51 14.35
C GLN A 387 14.36 12.13 14.34
N CYS A 388 13.58 11.06 14.42
CA CYS A 388 14.13 9.70 14.39
C CYS A 388 14.13 9.13 12.99
N SER A 389 15.27 8.60 12.53
CA SER A 389 15.40 7.88 11.26
C SER A 389 14.77 6.49 11.38
N PHE A 390 13.43 6.41 11.39
CA PHE A 390 12.71 5.14 11.36
C PHE A 390 12.35 4.77 9.94
N LEU A 391 12.68 3.56 9.55
CA LEU A 391 12.13 2.92 8.37
C LEU A 391 10.97 2.03 8.83
N LEU A 392 9.74 2.42 8.49
CA LEU A 392 8.56 1.62 8.74
C LEU A 392 8.32 0.72 7.53
N ALA A 393 8.61 -0.56 7.64
CA ALA A 393 8.24 -1.55 6.64
C ALA A 393 7.00 -2.30 7.14
N SER A 394 5.83 -2.02 6.59
CA SER A 394 4.64 -2.84 6.80
C SER A 394 4.49 -3.81 5.64
N PHE A 395 4.60 -5.10 5.93
CA PHE A 395 4.33 -6.16 4.95
C PHE A 395 2.82 -6.38 4.87
N LEU A 396 2.22 -5.95 3.77
CA LEU A 396 0.88 -6.36 3.38
C LEU A 396 1.05 -7.57 2.45
N PHE A 397 0.74 -8.76 2.92
CA PHE A 397 0.61 -9.93 2.06
C PHE A 397 -0.82 -10.02 1.52
N PRO A 398 -1.02 -9.78 0.22
CA PRO A 398 -1.99 -10.54 -0.56
C PRO A 398 -1.29 -11.76 -1.13
N SER A 399 -1.98 -12.85 -1.30
CA SER A 399 -1.48 -14.18 -1.69
C SER A 399 -0.76 -14.27 -3.04
N THR A 400 -0.45 -13.17 -3.74
CA THR A 400 0.20 -13.18 -5.05
C THR A 400 1.16 -12.03 -5.39
N PHE A 401 1.32 -10.95 -4.58
CA PHE A 401 2.32 -9.91 -4.89
C PHE A 401 2.86 -9.24 -3.63
N LEU A 402 4.20 -9.13 -3.53
CA LEU A 402 4.88 -8.29 -2.54
C LEU A 402 4.66 -6.81 -2.91
N SER A 403 3.81 -6.10 -2.17
CA SER A 403 3.80 -4.65 -2.21
C SER A 403 4.54 -4.10 -0.99
N PHE A 404 5.66 -3.41 -1.24
CA PHE A 404 6.36 -2.63 -0.23
C PHE A 404 5.79 -1.22 -0.22
N SER A 405 5.18 -0.78 0.86
CA SER A 405 4.94 0.64 1.07
C SER A 405 6.01 1.19 2.01
N LEU A 406 6.89 2.00 1.47
CA LEU A 406 7.94 2.73 2.20
C LEU A 406 7.49 4.19 2.33
N THR A 407 7.21 4.63 3.55
CA THR A 407 7.07 6.06 3.83
C THR A 407 8.46 6.65 4.08
N PHE A 408 8.93 7.49 3.17
CA PHE A 408 10.20 8.18 3.27
C PHE A 408 10.01 9.62 3.74
N SER A 409 10.48 9.96 4.92
CA SER A 409 10.88 11.32 5.24
C SER A 409 12.41 11.35 5.37
N HIS A 410 13.09 12.07 4.45
CA HIS A 410 14.54 12.29 4.35
C HIS A 410 15.41 11.16 3.77
N PHE A 411 15.38 11.02 2.44
CA PHE A 411 16.40 10.32 1.67
C PHE A 411 17.34 11.29 0.93
N SER A 412 18.19 11.99 1.63
CA SER A 412 19.32 12.67 0.97
C SER A 412 20.69 12.14 1.39
N ARG A 413 20.79 11.11 2.24
CA ARG A 413 22.07 10.57 2.73
C ARG A 413 22.09 9.05 2.94
N LEU A 414 21.38 8.26 2.15
CA LEU A 414 21.54 6.80 2.17
C LEU A 414 22.13 6.33 0.85
N ALA A 415 23.47 6.31 0.82
CA ALA A 415 24.21 5.41 -0.04
C ALA A 415 23.91 3.94 0.33
N PRO A 416 24.10 2.97 -0.55
CA PRO A 416 23.33 1.76 -0.73
C PRO A 416 23.38 0.86 0.51
N LEU A 417 22.25 0.72 1.17
CA LEU A 417 21.98 -0.35 2.11
C LEU A 417 20.80 -1.16 1.55
N ALA A 418 21.08 -1.81 0.46
CA ALA A 418 20.33 -2.99 0.10
C ALA A 418 20.83 -4.15 0.98
N PHE A 419 19.93 -4.93 1.43
CA PHE A 419 20.08 -6.23 2.07
C PHE A 419 21.21 -7.08 1.49
#